data_7461e7163552aaa64592baed1b658361
#
_entry.id   7461e7163552aaa64592baed1b658361
#
_cell.length_a   1.000
_cell.length_b   1.000
_cell.length_c   1.000
_cell.angle_alpha   90.00
_cell.angle_beta   90.00
_cell.angle_gamma   90.00
#
_symmetry.space_group_name_H-M   'P 1'
#
loop_
_entity.id
_entity.type
_entity.pdbx_description
1 polymer ?
#
loop_
_entity_poly.entity_id
_entity_poly.type
_entity_poly.pdbx_seq_one_letter_code
_entity_poly.pdbx_strand_id
1 'polypeptide(L)'
;MSDEDYWVWDSAFHAEDELSYPKIVRDEVKAIADEIVKLANMGVDPNTLGEEMGTGTARRHDLPCGGWFETQALPGRRPRAIFVVLVVPPPHLL
;
A
#
# COMPACT_ATOMS: atom_id res chain seq x y z
N MET A 1 -9.35 -25.22 -4.86
CA MET A 1 -8.92 -23.93 -4.29
C MET A 1 -7.49 -23.66 -4.75
N SER A 2 -7.24 -22.47 -5.27
CA SER A 2 -5.89 -22.10 -5.70
C SER A 2 -5.01 -21.80 -4.49
N ASP A 3 -3.77 -22.31 -4.46
CA ASP A 3 -2.82 -22.00 -3.40
C ASP A 3 -2.40 -20.52 -3.39
N GLU A 4 -2.82 -19.76 -4.42
CA GLU A 4 -2.46 -18.34 -4.59
C GLU A 4 -3.63 -17.38 -4.31
N ASP A 5 -4.67 -17.81 -3.62
CA ASP A 5 -5.82 -16.97 -3.25
C ASP A 5 -5.57 -16.09 -2.02
N TYR A 6 -4.34 -15.96 -1.61
CA TYR A 6 -3.94 -15.02 -0.55
C TYR A 6 -3.58 -13.66 -1.13
N TRP A 7 -3.49 -12.66 -0.26
CA TRP A 7 -3.06 -11.32 -0.61
C TRP A 7 -1.59 -11.10 -0.26
N VAL A 8 -0.91 -10.33 -1.09
CA VAL A 8 0.44 -9.80 -0.86
C VAL A 8 0.42 -8.31 -1.17
N TRP A 9 1.49 -7.60 -0.85
CA TRP A 9 1.65 -6.25 -1.36
C TRP A 9 2.93 -6.13 -2.17
N ASP A 10 2.93 -5.18 -3.10
CA ASP A 10 4.05 -4.89 -3.96
C ASP A 10 4.07 -3.38 -4.22
N SER A 11 5.13 -2.90 -4.84
CA SER A 11 5.32 -1.49 -5.13
C SER A 11 5.52 -1.30 -6.63
N ALA A 12 4.99 -0.19 -7.16
CA ALA A 12 5.24 0.23 -8.53
C ALA A 12 6.66 0.75 -8.73
N PHE A 13 7.41 0.95 -7.64
CA PHE A 13 8.73 1.56 -7.70
C PHE A 13 9.83 0.50 -7.82
N HIS A 14 10.90 0.84 -8.51
CA HIS A 14 12.12 0.06 -8.47
C HIS A 14 12.80 0.25 -7.11
N ALA A 15 13.64 -0.71 -6.72
CA ALA A 15 14.33 -0.64 -5.43
C ALA A 15 15.15 0.65 -5.26
N GLU A 16 15.69 1.16 -6.36
CA GLU A 16 16.44 2.43 -6.38
C GLU A 16 15.56 3.62 -5.98
N ASP A 17 14.32 3.65 -6.46
CA ASP A 17 13.37 4.70 -6.14
C ASP A 17 12.94 4.63 -4.67
N GLU A 18 12.76 3.42 -4.16
CA GLU A 18 12.45 3.21 -2.74
C GLU A 18 13.55 3.77 -1.84
N LEU A 19 14.81 3.59 -2.21
CA LEU A 19 15.94 4.09 -1.45
C LEU A 19 16.04 5.62 -1.45
N SER A 20 15.33 6.31 -2.36
CA SER A 20 15.29 7.77 -2.37
C SER A 20 14.40 8.35 -1.27
N TYR A 21 13.52 7.53 -0.67
CA TYR A 21 12.66 7.97 0.42
C TYR A 21 13.35 7.83 1.77
N PRO A 22 13.08 8.73 2.73
CA PRO A 22 13.59 8.58 4.09
C PRO A 22 13.21 7.22 4.69
N LYS A 23 14.10 6.66 5.51
CA LYS A 23 13.87 5.35 6.12
C LYS A 23 12.57 5.29 6.92
N ILE A 24 12.25 6.35 7.67
CA ILE A 24 10.99 6.40 8.45
C ILE A 24 9.77 6.26 7.54
N VAL A 25 9.78 6.91 6.38
CA VAL A 25 8.68 6.82 5.42
C VAL A 25 8.56 5.38 4.90
N ARG A 26 9.67 4.78 4.50
CA ARG A 26 9.68 3.39 4.01
C ARG A 26 9.19 2.41 5.05
N ASP A 27 9.62 2.56 6.29
CA ASP A 27 9.22 1.68 7.39
C ASP A 27 7.73 1.82 7.70
N GLU A 28 7.18 3.03 7.65
CA GLU A 28 5.76 3.28 7.88
C GLU A 28 4.89 2.74 6.74
N VAL A 29 5.32 2.94 5.49
CA VAL A 29 4.61 2.37 4.34
C VAL A 29 4.57 0.84 4.45
N LYS A 30 5.70 0.22 4.75
CA LYS A 30 5.78 -1.23 4.92
C LYS A 30 4.85 -1.72 6.04
N ALA A 31 4.88 -1.06 7.20
CA ALA A 31 4.06 -1.46 8.34
C ALA A 31 2.57 -1.39 8.01
N ILE A 32 2.13 -0.32 7.34
CA ILE A 32 0.73 -0.15 6.96
C ILE A 32 0.35 -1.13 5.86
N ALA A 33 1.21 -1.32 4.85
CA ALA A 33 0.96 -2.28 3.77
C ALA A 33 0.86 -3.71 4.32
N ASP A 34 1.73 -4.09 5.24
CA ASP A 34 1.68 -5.40 5.91
C ASP A 34 0.36 -5.58 6.67
N GLU A 35 -0.13 -4.54 7.33
CA GLU A 35 -1.41 -4.57 8.05
C GLU A 35 -2.60 -4.71 7.10
N ILE A 36 -2.58 -3.98 5.98
CA ILE A 36 -3.63 -4.09 4.95
C ILE A 36 -3.70 -5.53 4.43
N VAL A 37 -2.55 -6.12 4.12
CA VAL A 37 -2.47 -7.50 3.64
C VAL A 37 -2.99 -8.48 4.70
N LYS A 38 -2.63 -8.28 5.95
CA LYS A 38 -3.11 -9.11 7.05
C LYS A 38 -4.64 -9.07 7.14
N LEU A 39 -5.23 -7.87 7.10
CA LEU A 39 -6.68 -7.70 7.16
C LEU A 39 -7.36 -8.31 5.92
N ALA A 40 -6.78 -8.12 4.75
CA ALA A 40 -7.31 -8.70 3.51
C ALA A 40 -7.31 -10.23 3.56
N ASN A 41 -6.27 -10.83 4.11
CA ASN A 41 -6.20 -12.28 4.29
C ASN A 41 -7.18 -12.79 5.35
N MET A 42 -7.66 -11.91 6.22
CA MET A 42 -8.72 -12.22 7.19
C MET A 42 -10.12 -12.02 6.63
N GLY A 43 -10.25 -11.62 5.38
CA GLY A 43 -11.54 -11.42 4.72
C GLY A 43 -12.03 -9.98 4.64
N VAL A 44 -11.24 -9.01 5.11
CA VAL A 44 -11.60 -7.58 4.99
C VAL A 44 -11.35 -7.13 3.55
N ASP A 45 -12.32 -6.43 2.96
CA ASP A 45 -12.15 -5.87 1.62
C ASP A 45 -11.16 -4.70 1.69
N PRO A 46 -10.01 -4.78 0.98
CA PRO A 46 -9.02 -3.69 1.00
C PRO A 46 -9.57 -2.36 0.50
N ASN A 47 -10.63 -2.37 -0.32
CA ASN A 47 -11.27 -1.15 -0.82
C ASN A 47 -12.06 -0.41 0.27
N THR A 48 -12.19 -0.97 1.47
CA THR A 48 -12.82 -0.32 2.61
C THR A 48 -11.80 0.30 3.57
N LEU A 49 -10.51 0.12 3.30
CA LEU A 49 -9.41 0.62 4.15
C LEU A 49 -8.83 1.91 3.56
N GLY A 50 -8.51 2.86 4.42
CA GLY A 50 -7.99 4.16 4.01
C GLY A 50 -9.10 5.07 3.49
N GLU A 51 -8.71 6.16 2.81
CA GLU A 51 -9.64 7.14 2.25
C GLU A 51 -9.82 6.94 0.75
N GLU A 52 -11.04 7.13 0.28
CA GLU A 52 -11.36 7.08 -1.13
C GLU A 52 -10.72 8.25 -1.88
N MET A 53 -10.14 7.97 -3.05
CA MET A 53 -9.51 8.97 -3.88
C MET A 53 -10.23 9.04 -5.24
N GLY A 54 -11.01 10.09 -5.43
CA GLY A 54 -11.68 10.32 -6.71
C GLY A 54 -12.67 9.22 -7.07
N THR A 55 -12.67 8.81 -8.34
CA THR A 55 -13.64 7.84 -8.89
C THR A 55 -13.09 6.42 -9.04
N GLY A 56 -11.82 6.18 -8.70
CA GLY A 56 -11.18 4.88 -8.87
C GLY A 56 -11.23 4.03 -7.62
N THR A 57 -10.52 2.91 -7.67
CA THR A 57 -10.35 2.00 -6.53
C THR A 57 -9.12 2.33 -5.69
N ALA A 58 -8.43 3.43 -6.03
CA ALA A 58 -7.26 3.88 -5.29
C ALA A 58 -7.66 4.33 -3.87
N ARG A 59 -6.83 3.98 -2.89
CA ARG A 59 -7.05 4.32 -1.49
C ARG A 59 -5.86 5.08 -0.95
N ARG A 60 -6.12 6.11 -0.16
CA ARG A 60 -5.09 6.91 0.49
C ARG A 60 -4.92 6.45 1.93
N HIS A 61 -3.67 6.30 2.35
CA HIS A 61 -3.32 5.94 3.72
C HIS A 61 -2.35 6.98 4.26
N ASP A 62 -2.73 7.66 5.34
CA ASP A 62 -1.88 8.67 5.96
C ASP A 62 -0.75 8.00 6.75
N LEU A 63 0.43 8.60 6.68
CA LEU A 63 1.60 8.15 7.43
C LEU A 63 1.65 8.89 8.78
N PRO A 64 2.02 8.20 9.87
CA PRO A 64 2.19 8.85 11.17
C PRO A 64 3.18 10.02 11.14
N CYS A 65 4.19 9.97 10.29
CA CYS A 65 5.18 11.04 10.15
C CYS A 65 4.66 12.27 9.40
N GLY A 66 3.46 12.22 8.81
CA GLY A 66 2.80 13.36 8.18
C GLY A 66 2.62 13.27 6.68
N GLY A 67 3.25 12.31 6.00
CA GLY A 67 3.02 12.06 4.59
C GLY A 67 1.84 11.12 4.36
N TRP A 68 1.73 10.60 3.15
CA TRP A 68 0.69 9.63 2.79
C TRP A 68 1.16 8.77 1.61
N PHE A 69 0.46 7.68 1.37
CA PHE A 69 0.69 6.87 0.18
C PHE A 69 -0.64 6.36 -0.37
N GLU A 70 -0.60 5.92 -1.61
CA GLU A 70 -1.76 5.48 -2.35
C GLU A 70 -1.60 4.02 -2.72
N THR A 71 -2.66 3.23 -2.51
CA THR A 71 -2.70 1.82 -2.88
C THR A 71 -3.82 1.54 -3.85
N GLN A 72 -3.65 0.47 -4.61
CA GLN A 72 -4.71 -0.06 -5.46
C GLN A 72 -4.76 -1.58 -5.29
N ALA A 73 -5.97 -2.10 -5.03
CA ALA A 73 -6.17 -3.53 -4.93
C ALA A 73 -6.27 -4.16 -6.32
N LEU A 74 -5.58 -5.28 -6.52
CA LEU A 74 -5.58 -6.03 -7.77
C LEU A 74 -6.07 -7.46 -7.50
N PRO A 75 -7.39 -7.64 -7.32
CA PRO A 75 -7.96 -8.95 -6.95
C PRO A 75 -7.90 -9.98 -8.08
N GLY A 76 -7.70 -9.52 -9.33
CA GLY A 76 -7.56 -10.42 -10.48
C GLY A 76 -6.20 -11.07 -10.61
N ARG A 77 -5.21 -10.62 -9.85
CA ARG A 77 -3.88 -11.24 -9.84
C ARG A 77 -3.84 -12.49 -8.97
N ARG A 78 -2.80 -13.31 -9.19
CA ARG A 78 -2.54 -14.49 -8.37
C ARG A 78 -1.04 -14.53 -8.05
N PRO A 79 -0.65 -14.33 -6.80
CA PRO A 79 -1.51 -13.98 -5.65
C PRO A 79 -2.16 -12.60 -5.84
N ARG A 80 -3.27 -12.37 -5.14
CA ARG A 80 -3.94 -11.07 -5.15
C ARG A 80 -3.01 -10.02 -4.54
N ALA A 81 -3.01 -8.83 -5.09
CA ALA A 81 -2.02 -7.83 -4.70
C ALA A 81 -2.65 -6.51 -4.25
N ILE A 82 -2.07 -5.94 -3.21
CA ILE A 82 -2.21 -4.54 -2.84
C ILE A 82 -0.98 -3.83 -3.43
N PHE A 83 -1.20 -2.93 -4.36
CA PHE A 83 -0.13 -2.29 -5.10
C PHE A 83 0.06 -0.86 -4.58
N VAL A 84 1.26 -0.54 -4.10
CA VAL A 84 1.61 0.82 -3.69
C VAL A 84 2.00 1.58 -4.96
N VAL A 85 1.15 2.53 -5.38
CA VAL A 85 1.31 3.23 -6.65
C VAL A 85 1.95 4.61 -6.51
N LEU A 86 1.89 5.20 -5.31
CA LEU A 86 2.43 6.53 -5.06
C LEU A 86 2.78 6.66 -3.58
N VAL A 87 3.91 7.30 -3.28
CA VAL A 87 4.31 7.66 -1.92
C VAL A 87 4.62 9.15 -1.92
N VAL A 88 4.01 9.89 -1.00
CA VAL A 88 4.22 11.34 -0.82
C VAL A 88 4.77 11.55 0.58
N PRO A 89 6.10 11.72 0.72
CA PRO A 89 6.71 12.00 2.02
C PRO A 89 6.30 13.36 2.54
N PRO A 90 6.33 13.59 3.86
CA PRO A 90 6.08 14.92 4.41
C PRO A 90 7.21 15.88 3.96
N PRO A 91 6.89 17.16 3.67
CA PRO A 91 7.90 18.10 3.13
C PRO A 91 9.12 18.29 4.02
N HIS A 92 8.95 18.20 5.34
CA HIS A 92 10.07 18.41 6.29
C HIS A 92 11.10 17.29 6.30
N LEU A 93 10.81 16.17 5.63
CA LEU A 93 11.73 15.03 5.51
C LEU A 93 12.39 14.96 4.11
N LEU A 94 12.11 15.91 3.25
CA LEU A 94 12.70 15.96 1.91
C LEU A 94 13.96 16.83 1.86
#